data_b051966cc3232241b25e533a97972904
#
_entry.id   b051966cc3232241b25e533a97972904
#
_cell.length_a   1.000
_cell.length_b   1.000
_cell.length_c   1.000
_cell.angle_alpha   90.00
_cell.angle_beta   90.00
_cell.angle_gamma   90.00
#
_symmetry.space_group_name_H-M   'P 1'
#
loop_
_entity.id
_entity.type
_entity.pdbx_description
1 polymer ?
#
loop_
_entity_poly.entity_id
_entity_poly.type
_entity_poly.pdbx_seq_one_letter_code
_entity_poly.pdbx_strand_id
1 'polypeptide(L)' 'MIELGKTQCLNIVKVTDFGVYLGTEEDKVLLPKKQVPDDVEVGDALTVFVYRDSSDRLIATTNKPK' A
#
# COMPACT_ATOMS: atom_id res chain seq x y z
N MET A 1 -13.29 3.32 -1.29
CA MET A 1 -12.68 3.49 -2.63
C MET A 1 -11.31 4.14 -2.49
N ILE A 2 -10.31 3.57 -3.14
CA ILE A 2 -8.93 4.09 -3.08
C ILE A 2 -8.78 5.25 -4.07
N GLU A 3 -8.25 6.36 -3.61
CA GLU A 3 -8.04 7.53 -4.46
C GLU A 3 -6.60 7.58 -4.94
N LEU A 4 -6.41 7.69 -6.25
CA LEU A 4 -5.09 7.80 -6.85
C LEU A 4 -4.51 9.19 -6.63
N GLY A 5 -3.20 9.24 -6.42
CA GLY A 5 -2.49 10.51 -6.28
C GLY A 5 -2.69 11.19 -4.94
N LYS A 6 -3.17 10.45 -3.93
CA LYS A 6 -3.40 11.02 -2.61
C LYS A 6 -2.81 10.16 -1.51
N THR A 7 -2.35 10.81 -0.45
CA THR A 7 -1.94 10.11 0.76
C THR A 7 -3.19 9.70 1.54
N GLN A 8 -3.24 8.45 1.93
CA GLN A 8 -4.40 7.92 2.63
C GLN A 8 -3.98 6.80 3.57
N CYS A 9 -4.80 6.55 4.57
CA CYS A 9 -4.56 5.49 5.54
C CYS A 9 -5.29 4.23 5.09
N LEU A 10 -4.56 3.14 4.88
CA LEU A 10 -5.12 1.87 4.46
C LEU A 10 -4.69 0.78 5.42
N ASN A 11 -5.56 -0.21 5.58
CA ASN A 11 -5.27 -1.35 6.44
C ASN A 11 -4.59 -2.46 5.65
N ILE A 12 -3.67 -3.16 6.31
CA ILE A 12 -3.01 -4.31 5.70
C ILE A 12 -4.00 -5.48 5.67
N VAL A 13 -4.23 -6.02 4.50
CA VAL A 13 -5.14 -7.15 4.32
C VAL A 13 -4.39 -8.46 4.10
N LYS A 14 -3.13 -8.38 3.67
CA LYS A 14 -2.31 -9.57 3.45
C LYS A 14 -0.84 -9.21 3.51
N VAL A 15 -0.03 -10.10 4.07
CA VAL A 15 1.43 -9.95 4.11
C VAL A 15 2.04 -11.09 3.29
N THR A 16 2.95 -10.74 2.39
CA THR A 16 3.65 -11.71 1.54
C THR A 16 5.15 -11.47 1.60
N ASP A 17 5.93 -12.39 1.01
CA ASP A 17 7.38 -12.24 0.93
C ASP A 17 7.80 -11.09 0.01
N PHE A 18 6.92 -10.65 -0.86
CA PHE A 18 7.21 -9.58 -1.82
C PHE A 18 6.79 -8.21 -1.33
N GLY A 19 5.98 -8.16 -0.29
CA GLY A 19 5.45 -6.93 0.25
C GLY A 19 4.13 -7.19 0.94
N VAL A 20 3.36 -6.12 1.16
CA VAL A 20 2.04 -6.26 1.79
C VAL A 20 0.97 -5.68 0.87
N TYR A 21 -0.22 -6.20 0.99
CA TYR A 21 -1.39 -5.67 0.29
C TYR A 21 -2.21 -4.84 1.26
N LEU A 22 -2.59 -3.65 0.82
CA LEU A 22 -3.35 -2.69 1.61
C LEU A 22 -4.67 -2.39 0.93
N GLY A 23 -5.64 -1.95 1.73
CA GLY A 23 -6.91 -1.48 1.21
C GLY A 23 -8.05 -2.40 1.58
N THR A 24 -8.91 -2.72 0.61
CA THR A 24 -10.06 -3.59 0.80
C THR A 24 -9.92 -4.84 -0.05
N GLU A 25 -10.84 -5.79 0.13
CA GLU A 25 -10.85 -7.00 -0.70
C GLU A 25 -11.08 -6.67 -2.17
N GLU A 26 -11.79 -5.59 -2.45
CA GLU A 26 -12.08 -5.19 -3.82
C GLU A 26 -10.96 -4.35 -4.42
N ASP A 27 -10.34 -3.49 -3.61
CA ASP A 27 -9.30 -2.56 -4.05
C ASP A 27 -8.04 -2.78 -3.24
N LYS A 28 -7.15 -3.60 -3.75
CA LYS A 28 -5.88 -3.89 -3.09
C LYS A 28 -4.76 -3.14 -3.78
N VAL A 29 -3.87 -2.57 -2.99
CA VAL A 29 -2.65 -1.94 -3.51
C VAL A 29 -1.45 -2.68 -2.94
N LEU A 30 -0.39 -2.77 -3.73
CA LEU A 30 0.83 -3.44 -3.30
C LEU A 30 1.78 -2.39 -2.72
N LEU A 31 2.25 -2.66 -1.51
CA LEU A 31 3.34 -1.90 -0.90
C LEU A 31 4.59 -2.76 -1.00
N PRO A 32 5.60 -2.35 -1.79
CA PRO A 32 6.82 -3.15 -1.96
C PRO A 32 7.52 -3.40 -0.64
N LYS A 33 8.12 -4.57 -0.49
CA LYS A 33 8.80 -4.96 0.74
C LYS A 33 9.83 -3.95 1.21
N LYS A 34 10.48 -3.28 0.28
CA LYS A 34 11.49 -2.27 0.61
C LYS A 34 10.93 -1.10 1.40
N GLN A 35 9.64 -0.87 1.31
CA GLN A 35 8.97 0.24 1.98
C GLN A 35 8.11 -0.22 3.14
N VAL A 36 8.08 -1.50 3.42
CA VAL A 36 7.29 -2.06 4.51
C VAL A 36 8.10 -2.01 5.79
N PRO A 37 7.57 -1.39 6.87
CA PRO A 37 8.21 -1.47 8.18
C PRO A 37 8.31 -2.92 8.65
N ASP A 38 9.33 -3.23 9.45
CA ASP A 38 9.61 -4.61 9.86
C ASP A 38 8.58 -5.18 10.83
N ASP A 39 7.80 -4.35 11.47
CA ASP A 39 6.89 -4.76 12.53
C ASP A 39 5.41 -4.59 12.18
N VAL A 40 5.06 -4.77 10.91
CA VAL A 40 3.67 -4.67 10.48
C VAL A 40 3.02 -6.04 10.44
N GLU A 41 1.69 -6.04 10.65
CA GLU A 41 0.88 -7.25 10.64
C GLU A 41 -0.43 -6.97 9.91
N VAL A 42 -1.12 -8.05 9.52
CA VAL A 42 -2.47 -7.93 8.96
C VAL A 42 -3.38 -7.23 9.98
N GLY A 43 -4.09 -6.22 9.52
CA GLY A 43 -4.93 -5.39 10.37
C GLY A 43 -4.31 -4.08 10.78
N ASP A 44 -2.99 -3.92 10.59
CA ASP A 44 -2.34 -2.65 10.88
C ASP A 44 -2.70 -1.61 9.84
N ALA A 45 -2.83 -0.36 10.28
CA ALA A 45 -3.11 0.76 9.39
C ALA A 45 -1.80 1.45 9.05
N LEU A 46 -1.64 1.77 7.76
CA LEU A 46 -0.47 2.51 7.28
C LEU A 46 -0.93 3.69 6.44
N THR A 47 -0.25 4.81 6.62
CA THR A 47 -0.48 5.98 5.77
C THR A 47 0.42 5.85 4.55
N VAL A 48 -0.17 5.78 3.38
CA VAL A 48 0.55 5.53 2.13
C VAL A 48 0.06 6.48 1.06
N PHE A 49 0.91 6.71 0.08
CA PHE A 49 0.55 7.43 -1.14
C PHE A 49 0.32 6.38 -2.22
N VAL A 50 -0.85 6.44 -2.85
CA VAL A 50 -1.23 5.46 -3.87
C VAL A 50 -1.09 6.08 -5.25
N TYR A 51 -0.41 5.39 -6.14
CA TYR A 51 -0.23 5.85 -7.52
C TYR A 51 -0.32 4.66 -8.47
N ARG A 52 -0.43 4.97 -9.75
CA ARG A 52 -0.49 3.95 -10.79
C ARG A 52 0.88 3.88 -11.47
N ASP A 53 1.43 2.68 -11.58
CA ASP A 53 2.71 2.50 -12.24
C ASP A 53 2.54 2.38 -13.76
N SER A 54 3.65 2.17 -14.47
CA SER A 54 3.63 2.07 -15.93
C SER A 54 2.87 0.84 -16.43
N SER A 55 2.67 -0.15 -15.58
CA SER A 55 1.89 -1.35 -15.91
C SER A 55 0.42 -1.24 -15.52
N ASP A 56 -0.02 -0.04 -15.19
CA ASP A 56 -1.41 0.24 -14.80
C ASP A 56 -1.82 -0.46 -13.50
N ARG A 57 -0.86 -0.72 -12.63
CA ARG A 57 -1.11 -1.36 -11.33
C ARG A 57 -1.13 -0.32 -10.23
N LEU A 58 -1.99 -0.55 -9.24
CA LEU A 58 -2.03 0.30 -8.06
C LEU A 58 -0.87 -0.06 -7.14
N ILE A 59 -0.02 0.92 -6.89
CA ILE A 59 1.16 0.77 -6.04
C ILE A 59 1.07 1.78 -4.90
N ALA A 60 1.44 1.34 -3.71
CA ALA A 60 1.51 2.22 -2.55
C ALA A 60 2.97 2.49 -2.18
N THR A 61 3.20 3.64 -1.57
CA THR A 61 4.52 3.97 -1.05
C THR A 61 4.37 4.70 0.27
N THR A 62 5.27 4.40 1.20
CA THR A 62 5.33 5.11 2.47
C THR A 62 6.21 6.35 2.39
N ASN A 63 6.98 6.49 1.31
CA ASN A 63 7.80 7.66 1.09
C ASN A 63 6.93 8.80 0.60
N LYS A 64 6.94 9.91 1.34
CA LYS A 64 6.19 11.08 0.92
C LYS A 64 6.91 11.74 -0.25
N PRO A 65 6.23 11.98 -1.37
CA PRO A 65 6.83 12.77 -2.43
C PRO A 65 7.07 14.18 -1.92
N LYS A 66 8.20 14.69 -2.25
CA LYS A 66 8.53 16.07 -1.90
C LYS A 66 8.12 17.01 -3.00
#